data_7cf8856d0175be13c29e41c7418a94da
#
_entry.id   7cf8856d0175be13c29e41c7418a94da
#
_cell.length_a   1.000
_cell.length_b   1.000
_cell.length_c   1.000
_cell.angle_alpha   90.00
_cell.angle_beta   90.00
_cell.angle_gamma   90.00
#
_symmetry.space_group_name_H-M   'P 1'
#
loop_
_entity.id
_entity.type
_entity.pdbx_description
1 polymer ?
#
loop_
_entity_poly.entity_id
_entity_poly.type
_entity_poly.pdbx_seq_one_letter_code
_entity_poly.pdbx_strand_id
1 'polypeptide(L)'
;MSTRDTPYVAVIGASNATEWELETAARLGTLLAESGCVLVCGGLGGVMDAAARGCGEAGGISIGILPGDGRALASPHLTVAIATGFGEARNAIVARSADAVIAVGGEFGTLSEIALALKMGTPVVGLGTWELGRDDLDRDPIVRAETPEAALAELRRLVPTFGP
;
A
#
# COMPACT_ATOMS: atom_id res chain seq x y z
N MET A 1 1.91 -19.94 -10.91
CA MET A 1 1.29 -19.55 -9.64
C MET A 1 -0.12 -19.06 -9.95
N SER A 2 -1.13 -19.57 -9.25
CA SER A 2 -2.51 -19.14 -9.47
C SER A 2 -2.71 -17.73 -8.89
N THR A 3 -3.49 -16.88 -9.54
CA THR A 3 -3.87 -15.55 -9.01
C THR A 3 -4.57 -15.62 -7.64
N ARG A 4 -5.04 -16.80 -7.23
CA ARG A 4 -5.68 -17.03 -5.92
C ARG A 4 -4.66 -17.19 -4.79
N ASP A 5 -3.42 -17.54 -5.12
CA ASP A 5 -2.36 -17.84 -4.15
C ASP A 5 -1.31 -16.72 -4.09
N THR A 6 -1.38 -15.73 -5.01
CA THR A 6 -0.47 -14.57 -5.02
C THR A 6 -0.99 -13.50 -4.07
N PRO A 7 -0.22 -13.11 -3.03
CA PRO A 7 -0.63 -12.05 -2.13
C PRO A 7 -0.67 -10.67 -2.82
N TYR A 8 -1.70 -9.90 -2.54
CA TYR A 8 -1.84 -8.51 -2.96
C TYR A 8 -1.60 -7.59 -1.77
N VAL A 9 -0.67 -6.66 -1.89
CA VAL A 9 -0.33 -5.72 -0.83
C VAL A 9 -0.52 -4.30 -1.32
N ALA A 10 -1.34 -3.52 -0.63
CA ALA A 10 -1.47 -2.11 -0.90
C ALA A 10 -0.37 -1.33 -0.19
N VAL A 11 0.34 -0.46 -0.93
CA VAL A 11 1.24 0.55 -0.36
C VAL A 11 0.57 1.90 -0.54
N ILE A 12 0.28 2.56 0.59
CA ILE A 12 -0.42 3.84 0.65
C ILE A 12 0.42 4.90 1.35
N GLY A 13 0.23 6.16 1.00
CA GLY A 13 0.96 7.29 1.54
C GLY A 13 0.71 8.58 0.77
N ALA A 14 1.37 9.65 1.15
CA ALA A 14 1.18 10.98 0.57
C ALA A 14 1.68 11.08 -0.88
N SER A 15 1.00 11.90 -1.68
CA SER A 15 1.48 12.31 -3.00
C SER A 15 2.63 13.32 -2.89
N ASN A 16 2.63 14.14 -1.84
CA ASN A 16 3.73 15.05 -1.50
C ASN A 16 4.53 14.45 -0.33
N ALA A 17 5.47 13.56 -0.66
CA ALA A 17 6.21 12.75 0.29
C ALA A 17 7.60 13.33 0.60
N THR A 18 8.06 13.11 1.82
CA THR A 18 9.43 13.39 2.25
C THR A 18 10.42 12.41 1.61
N GLU A 19 11.71 12.75 1.62
CA GLU A 19 12.77 11.85 1.12
C GLU A 19 12.75 10.49 1.81
N TRP A 20 12.60 10.47 3.13
CA TRP A 20 12.48 9.23 3.91
C TRP A 20 11.27 8.37 3.49
N GLU A 21 10.11 9.00 3.24
CA GLU A 21 8.91 8.28 2.77
C GLU A 21 9.13 7.70 1.38
N LEU A 22 9.80 8.43 0.48
CA LEU A 22 10.13 7.97 -0.87
C LEU A 22 11.09 6.78 -0.86
N GLU A 23 12.17 6.86 -0.07
CA GLU A 23 13.16 5.77 0.08
C GLU A 23 12.51 4.54 0.70
N THR A 24 11.73 4.72 1.77
CA THR A 24 10.97 3.67 2.45
C THR A 24 10.01 2.97 1.49
N ALA A 25 9.24 3.73 0.71
CA ALA A 25 8.29 3.20 -0.26
C ALA A 25 8.97 2.43 -1.39
N ALA A 26 10.08 2.96 -1.94
CA ALA A 26 10.83 2.28 -2.98
C ALA A 26 11.40 0.93 -2.47
N ARG A 27 11.96 0.92 -1.27
CA ARG A 27 12.45 -0.32 -0.64
C ARG A 27 11.33 -1.34 -0.41
N LEU A 28 10.15 -0.89 0.06
CA LEU A 28 8.97 -1.75 0.19
C LEU A 28 8.56 -2.35 -1.15
N GLY A 29 8.51 -1.55 -2.21
CA GLY A 29 8.22 -2.03 -3.57
C GLY A 29 9.15 -3.16 -4.01
N THR A 30 10.46 -2.98 -3.80
CA THR A 30 11.48 -4.01 -4.09
C THR A 30 11.22 -5.30 -3.29
N LEU A 31 11.04 -5.18 -1.97
CA LEU A 31 10.83 -6.33 -1.07
C LEU A 31 9.55 -7.11 -1.40
N LEU A 32 8.47 -6.41 -1.75
CA LEU A 32 7.22 -7.03 -2.14
C LEU A 32 7.36 -7.80 -3.46
N ALA A 33 8.05 -7.23 -4.45
CA ALA A 33 8.35 -7.90 -5.71
C ALA A 33 9.19 -9.16 -5.50
N GLU A 34 10.28 -9.07 -4.72
CA GLU A 34 11.16 -10.19 -4.36
C GLU A 34 10.39 -11.30 -3.60
N SER A 35 9.34 -10.94 -2.88
CA SER A 35 8.44 -11.88 -2.17
C SER A 35 7.32 -12.45 -3.05
N GLY A 36 7.28 -12.11 -4.34
CA GLY A 36 6.26 -12.59 -5.28
C GLY A 36 4.88 -11.98 -5.08
N CYS A 37 4.79 -10.82 -4.40
CA CYS A 37 3.53 -10.11 -4.19
C CYS A 37 3.18 -9.22 -5.39
N VAL A 38 1.88 -8.98 -5.58
CA VAL A 38 1.38 -7.90 -6.42
C VAL A 38 1.23 -6.65 -5.57
N LEU A 39 1.89 -5.57 -5.97
CA LEU A 39 1.74 -4.27 -5.33
C LEU A 39 0.49 -3.57 -5.85
N VAL A 40 -0.35 -3.05 -4.95
CA VAL A 40 -1.49 -2.20 -5.28
C VAL A 40 -1.25 -0.80 -4.69
N CYS A 41 -1.59 0.24 -5.41
CA CYS A 41 -1.50 1.62 -4.89
C CYS A 41 -2.52 2.55 -5.55
N GLY A 42 -2.56 3.78 -5.09
CA GLY A 42 -3.43 4.81 -5.67
C GLY A 42 -3.00 5.33 -7.04
N GLY A 43 -1.84 4.92 -7.53
CA GLY A 43 -1.40 5.12 -8.90
C GLY A 43 -0.91 6.52 -9.28
N LEU A 44 -0.78 7.43 -8.32
CA LEU A 44 -0.30 8.80 -8.54
C LEU A 44 1.17 8.98 -8.14
N GLY A 45 1.57 10.17 -7.70
CA GLY A 45 2.94 10.50 -7.29
C GLY A 45 3.30 10.11 -5.85
N GLY A 46 4.45 10.60 -5.40
CA GLY A 46 4.93 10.42 -4.02
C GLY A 46 5.19 8.95 -3.64
N VAL A 47 4.68 8.53 -2.51
CA VAL A 47 4.83 7.15 -2.00
C VAL A 47 4.37 6.11 -3.02
N MET A 48 3.28 6.36 -3.73
CA MET A 48 2.72 5.44 -4.72
C MET A 48 3.67 5.23 -5.91
N ASP A 49 4.24 6.31 -6.43
CA ASP A 49 5.22 6.28 -7.52
C ASP A 49 6.52 5.59 -7.11
N ALA A 50 7.05 5.94 -5.93
CA ALA A 50 8.27 5.35 -5.40
C ALA A 50 8.13 3.83 -5.18
N ALA A 51 7.01 3.39 -4.62
CA ALA A 51 6.73 1.97 -4.43
C ALA A 51 6.59 1.23 -5.76
N ALA A 52 5.88 1.81 -6.74
CA ALA A 52 5.73 1.23 -8.07
C ALA A 52 7.10 1.12 -8.78
N ARG A 53 7.95 2.15 -8.66
CA ARG A 53 9.31 2.13 -9.21
C ARG A 53 10.15 1.02 -8.61
N GLY A 54 10.25 0.93 -7.28
CA GLY A 54 11.02 -0.13 -6.62
C GLY A 54 10.51 -1.53 -6.96
N CYS A 55 9.18 -1.69 -7.09
CA CYS A 55 8.56 -2.94 -7.53
C CYS A 55 8.97 -3.29 -8.97
N GLY A 56 8.89 -2.35 -9.90
CA GLY A 56 9.25 -2.56 -11.31
C GLY A 56 10.74 -2.84 -11.51
N GLU A 57 11.64 -2.13 -10.81
CA GLU A 57 13.10 -2.37 -10.84
C GLU A 57 13.47 -3.79 -10.36
N ALA A 58 12.67 -4.37 -9.46
CA ALA A 58 12.82 -5.75 -9.00
C ALA A 58 12.03 -6.78 -9.85
N GLY A 59 11.44 -6.36 -10.97
CA GLY A 59 10.70 -7.24 -11.89
C GLY A 59 9.31 -7.65 -11.39
N GLY A 60 8.76 -6.95 -10.41
CA GLY A 60 7.44 -7.20 -9.86
C GLY A 60 6.30 -6.58 -10.66
N ILE A 61 5.07 -6.85 -10.22
CA ILE A 61 3.84 -6.33 -10.81
C ILE A 61 3.24 -5.28 -9.87
N SER A 62 2.94 -4.10 -10.42
CA SER A 62 2.26 -3.02 -9.71
C SER A 62 0.97 -2.60 -10.40
N ILE A 63 -0.09 -2.40 -9.62
CA ILE A 63 -1.42 -1.98 -10.09
C ILE A 63 -1.76 -0.64 -9.42
N GLY A 64 -1.98 0.38 -10.23
CA GLY A 64 -2.47 1.68 -9.78
C GLY A 64 -3.97 1.83 -10.00
N ILE A 65 -4.71 2.12 -8.93
CA ILE A 65 -6.15 2.41 -8.96
C ILE A 65 -6.33 3.94 -8.96
N LEU A 66 -6.56 4.52 -10.13
CA LEU A 66 -6.60 5.97 -10.33
C LEU A 66 -7.97 6.58 -9.98
N PRO A 67 -8.01 7.79 -9.43
CA PRO A 67 -9.25 8.48 -9.12
C PRO A 67 -9.95 9.06 -10.35
N GLY A 68 -9.20 9.44 -11.39
CA GLY A 68 -9.71 10.07 -12.61
C GLY A 68 -10.32 9.09 -13.59
N ASP A 69 -10.90 9.64 -14.64
CA ASP A 69 -11.50 8.93 -15.77
C ASP A 69 -10.48 8.53 -16.86
N GLY A 70 -9.23 8.97 -16.72
CA GLY A 70 -8.12 8.69 -17.63
C GLY A 70 -6.83 8.31 -16.91
N ARG A 71 -5.82 7.94 -17.69
CA ARG A 71 -4.51 7.48 -17.20
C ARG A 71 -3.39 8.53 -17.36
N ALA A 72 -3.72 9.75 -17.76
CA ALA A 72 -2.71 10.79 -18.06
C ALA A 72 -1.85 11.17 -16.85
N LEU A 73 -2.39 11.06 -15.62
CA LEU A 73 -1.70 11.36 -14.38
C LEU A 73 -1.14 10.14 -13.66
N ALA A 74 -1.23 8.96 -14.30
CA ALA A 74 -0.69 7.72 -13.72
C ALA A 74 0.83 7.80 -13.58
N SER A 75 1.35 7.24 -12.50
CA SER A 75 2.79 6.99 -12.36
C SER A 75 3.30 6.19 -13.57
N PRO A 76 4.42 6.62 -14.19
CA PRO A 76 5.01 5.91 -15.32
C PRO A 76 5.63 4.56 -14.93
N HIS A 77 5.78 4.30 -13.65
CA HIS A 77 6.39 3.08 -13.12
C HIS A 77 5.38 1.94 -12.87
N LEU A 78 4.09 2.20 -13.07
CA LEU A 78 3.06 1.17 -12.92
C LEU A 78 3.10 0.14 -14.04
N THR A 79 2.92 -1.14 -13.68
CA THR A 79 2.69 -2.21 -14.67
C THR A 79 1.29 -2.09 -15.27
N VAL A 80 0.29 -1.81 -14.43
CA VAL A 80 -1.11 -1.66 -14.82
C VAL A 80 -1.70 -0.41 -14.17
N ALA A 81 -2.41 0.41 -14.94
CA ALA A 81 -3.12 1.58 -14.46
C ALA A 81 -4.61 1.45 -14.78
N ILE A 82 -5.47 1.52 -13.77
CA ILE A 82 -6.93 1.39 -13.88
C ILE A 82 -7.56 2.73 -13.54
N ALA A 83 -8.15 3.40 -14.54
CA ALA A 83 -8.93 4.62 -14.35
C ALA A 83 -10.34 4.26 -13.86
N THR A 84 -10.75 4.82 -12.73
CA THR A 84 -12.05 4.48 -12.13
C THR A 84 -13.11 5.58 -12.30
N GLY A 85 -12.71 6.83 -12.42
CA GLY A 85 -13.63 7.97 -12.44
C GLY A 85 -14.36 8.22 -11.10
N PHE A 86 -13.95 7.56 -10.01
CA PHE A 86 -14.63 7.64 -8.71
C PHE A 86 -14.06 8.70 -7.75
N GLY A 87 -13.07 9.49 -8.21
CA GLY A 87 -12.40 10.44 -7.33
C GLY A 87 -11.83 9.74 -6.09
N GLU A 88 -11.98 10.36 -4.93
CA GLU A 88 -11.45 9.80 -3.68
C GLU A 88 -12.19 8.53 -3.20
N ALA A 89 -13.40 8.27 -3.67
CA ALA A 89 -14.12 7.03 -3.36
C ALA A 89 -13.35 5.76 -3.82
N ARG A 90 -12.41 5.90 -4.78
CA ARG A 90 -11.53 4.80 -5.21
C ARG A 90 -10.61 4.31 -4.09
N ASN A 91 -10.40 5.07 -3.00
CA ASN A 91 -9.63 4.65 -1.83
C ASN A 91 -10.19 3.35 -1.22
N ALA A 92 -11.51 3.18 -1.28
CA ALA A 92 -12.15 1.93 -0.88
C ALA A 92 -11.77 0.74 -1.79
N ILE A 93 -11.52 1.00 -3.07
CA ILE A 93 -11.09 -0.04 -4.01
C ILE A 93 -9.65 -0.44 -3.72
N VAL A 94 -8.75 0.51 -3.45
CA VAL A 94 -7.36 0.23 -3.05
C VAL A 94 -7.34 -0.68 -1.81
N ALA A 95 -8.04 -0.28 -0.75
CA ALA A 95 -8.12 -1.04 0.50
C ALA A 95 -8.74 -2.44 0.31
N ARG A 96 -9.76 -2.56 -0.54
CA ARG A 96 -10.47 -3.82 -0.80
C ARG A 96 -9.68 -4.78 -1.69
N SER A 97 -8.81 -4.26 -2.55
CA SER A 97 -8.05 -5.05 -3.53
C SER A 97 -6.85 -5.78 -2.90
N ALA A 98 -6.55 -5.52 -1.64
CA ALA A 98 -5.35 -6.04 -0.98
C ALA A 98 -5.68 -6.99 0.18
N ASP A 99 -4.81 -7.96 0.40
CA ASP A 99 -4.83 -8.87 1.56
C ASP A 99 -4.25 -8.19 2.80
N ALA A 100 -3.40 -7.19 2.60
CA ALA A 100 -2.87 -6.31 3.64
C ALA A 100 -2.51 -4.93 3.08
N VAL A 101 -2.41 -3.94 3.97
CA VAL A 101 -2.05 -2.56 3.65
C VAL A 101 -0.78 -2.17 4.40
N ILE A 102 0.17 -1.54 3.72
CA ILE A 102 1.30 -0.85 4.34
C ILE A 102 1.11 0.65 4.14
N ALA A 103 1.05 1.40 5.24
CA ALA A 103 0.97 2.84 5.24
C ALA A 103 2.34 3.46 5.55
N VAL A 104 2.82 4.35 4.68
CA VAL A 104 4.08 5.08 4.85
C VAL A 104 3.75 6.56 5.00
N GLY A 105 4.02 7.11 6.19
CA GLY A 105 3.66 8.49 6.51
C GLY A 105 2.20 8.78 6.23
N GLY A 106 1.95 9.82 5.44
CA GLY A 106 0.65 10.06 4.83
C GLY A 106 -0.18 11.17 5.45
N GLU A 107 -1.09 11.68 4.64
CA GLU A 107 -2.05 12.73 4.93
C GLU A 107 -3.47 12.17 5.12
N PHE A 108 -4.50 13.01 5.09
CA PHE A 108 -5.89 12.59 5.31
C PHE A 108 -6.41 11.56 4.29
N GLY A 109 -5.91 11.58 3.05
CA GLY A 109 -6.21 10.54 2.07
C GLY A 109 -5.74 9.17 2.56
N THR A 110 -4.50 9.10 3.06
CA THR A 110 -3.93 7.88 3.64
C THR A 110 -4.69 7.43 4.89
N LEU A 111 -5.10 8.37 5.75
CA LEU A 111 -5.95 8.05 6.91
C LEU A 111 -7.29 7.43 6.49
N SER A 112 -7.89 7.93 5.41
CA SER A 112 -9.14 7.37 4.88
C SER A 112 -8.97 5.92 4.41
N GLU A 113 -7.87 5.62 3.72
CA GLU A 113 -7.55 4.26 3.27
C GLU A 113 -7.27 3.31 4.45
N ILE A 114 -6.53 3.79 5.47
CA ILE A 114 -6.32 3.05 6.73
C ILE A 114 -7.65 2.70 7.39
N ALA A 115 -8.54 3.68 7.56
CA ALA A 115 -9.84 3.48 8.19
C ALA A 115 -10.72 2.49 7.42
N LEU A 116 -10.71 2.57 6.09
CA LEU A 116 -11.43 1.64 5.22
C LEU A 116 -10.87 0.21 5.33
N ALA A 117 -9.54 0.06 5.29
CA ALA A 117 -8.89 -1.24 5.45
C ALA A 117 -9.25 -1.89 6.79
N LEU A 118 -9.10 -1.16 7.90
CA LEU A 118 -9.45 -1.64 9.24
C LEU A 118 -10.93 -2.01 9.36
N LYS A 119 -11.84 -1.20 8.80
CA LYS A 119 -13.27 -1.50 8.75
C LYS A 119 -13.57 -2.79 7.99
N MET A 120 -12.80 -3.10 6.96
CA MET A 120 -12.94 -4.29 6.14
C MET A 120 -12.28 -5.54 6.75
N GLY A 121 -11.56 -5.39 7.86
CA GLY A 121 -10.78 -6.46 8.49
C GLY A 121 -9.45 -6.74 7.79
N THR A 122 -9.03 -5.86 6.87
CA THR A 122 -7.72 -5.95 6.20
C THR A 122 -6.65 -5.41 7.16
N PRO A 123 -5.61 -6.19 7.50
CA PRO A 123 -4.56 -5.74 8.40
C PRO A 123 -3.77 -4.58 7.83
N VAL A 124 -3.38 -3.65 8.71
CA VAL A 124 -2.59 -2.47 8.37
C VAL A 124 -1.28 -2.49 9.14
N VAL A 125 -0.17 -2.36 8.43
CA VAL A 125 1.18 -2.14 8.97
C VAL A 125 1.58 -0.70 8.68
N GLY A 126 2.07 0.02 9.67
CA GLY A 126 2.39 1.44 9.57
C GLY A 126 3.86 1.76 9.80
N LEU A 127 4.46 2.57 8.93
CA LEU A 127 5.78 3.16 9.07
C LEU A 127 5.65 4.69 9.13
N GLY A 128 5.92 5.30 10.30
CA GLY A 128 5.84 6.74 10.49
C GLY A 128 4.48 7.37 10.14
N THR A 129 3.41 6.59 10.23
CA THR A 129 2.06 7.00 9.85
C THR A 129 1.19 7.32 11.07
N TRP A 130 -0.09 7.57 10.83
CA TRP A 130 -1.10 7.89 11.83
C TRP A 130 -1.11 6.90 13.00
N GLU A 131 -1.37 7.42 14.19
CA GLU A 131 -1.65 6.65 15.40
C GLU A 131 -3.13 6.82 15.74
N LEU A 132 -3.83 5.71 15.93
CA LEU A 132 -5.26 5.71 16.19
C LEU A 132 -5.54 5.33 17.63
N GLY A 133 -6.21 6.22 18.34
CA GLY A 133 -6.63 6.02 19.71
C GLY A 133 -8.07 6.44 19.91
N ARG A 134 -8.79 5.68 20.73
CA ARG A 134 -10.14 5.97 21.20
C ARG A 134 -10.35 5.25 22.53
N ASP A 135 -11.19 5.79 23.44
CA ASP A 135 -11.35 5.28 24.80
C ASP A 135 -11.76 3.80 24.89
N ASP A 136 -12.39 3.28 23.85
CA ASP A 136 -12.85 1.88 23.76
C ASP A 136 -11.92 0.97 22.93
N LEU A 137 -10.77 1.48 22.50
CA LEU A 137 -9.73 0.69 21.85
C LEU A 137 -8.65 0.32 22.88
N ASP A 138 -8.44 -0.97 23.10
CA ASP A 138 -7.39 -1.47 24.01
C ASP A 138 -5.97 -1.10 23.52
N ARG A 139 -5.81 -0.89 22.20
CA ARG A 139 -4.54 -0.52 21.55
C ARG A 139 -4.78 0.04 20.16
N ASP A 140 -3.74 0.70 19.60
CA ASP A 140 -3.73 1.09 18.20
C ASP A 140 -3.92 -0.14 17.29
N PRO A 141 -4.92 -0.14 16.41
CA PRO A 141 -5.16 -1.25 15.49
C PRO A 141 -4.12 -1.35 14.37
N ILE A 142 -3.27 -0.33 14.17
CA ILE A 142 -2.19 -0.34 13.18
C ILE A 142 -0.96 -1.04 13.79
N VAL A 143 -0.49 -2.09 13.15
CA VAL A 143 0.76 -2.77 13.55
C VAL A 143 1.95 -1.91 13.16
N ARG A 144 2.82 -1.57 14.12
CA ARG A 144 3.95 -0.67 13.89
C ARG A 144 5.16 -1.41 13.36
N ALA A 145 5.84 -0.81 12.39
CA ALA A 145 7.15 -1.22 11.91
C ALA A 145 8.05 0.01 11.78
N GLU A 146 9.34 -0.18 12.02
CA GLU A 146 10.34 0.90 11.95
C GLU A 146 11.11 0.86 10.61
N THR A 147 11.15 -0.28 9.96
CA THR A 147 11.85 -0.49 8.69
C THR A 147 11.00 -1.25 7.68
N PRO A 148 11.27 -1.12 6.37
CA PRO A 148 10.60 -1.91 5.34
C PRO A 148 10.70 -3.42 5.56
N GLU A 149 11.84 -3.91 6.02
CA GLU A 149 12.07 -5.32 6.34
C GLU A 149 11.21 -5.79 7.51
N ALA A 150 11.08 -4.97 8.55
CA ALA A 150 10.19 -5.25 9.68
C ALA A 150 8.72 -5.27 9.25
N ALA A 151 8.32 -4.34 8.37
CA ALA A 151 6.97 -4.33 7.82
C ALA A 151 6.65 -5.62 7.05
N LEU A 152 7.58 -6.10 6.22
CA LEU A 152 7.42 -7.37 5.51
C LEU A 152 7.31 -8.57 6.47
N ALA A 153 8.10 -8.58 7.56
CA ALA A 153 8.02 -9.61 8.59
C ALA A 153 6.65 -9.63 9.27
N GLU A 154 6.10 -8.45 9.59
CA GLU A 154 4.75 -8.34 10.14
C GLU A 154 3.66 -8.80 9.15
N LEU A 155 3.79 -8.49 7.85
CA LEU A 155 2.87 -9.00 6.83
C LEU A 155 2.84 -10.54 6.81
N ARG A 156 4.00 -11.19 6.84
CA ARG A 156 4.10 -12.66 6.87
C ARG A 156 3.41 -13.26 8.09
N ARG A 157 3.43 -12.55 9.22
CA ARG A 157 2.75 -12.99 10.45
C ARG A 157 1.23 -12.79 10.37
N LEU A 158 0.77 -11.74 9.70
CA LEU A 158 -0.64 -11.32 9.67
C LEU A 158 -1.44 -11.99 8.55
N VAL A 159 -0.79 -12.32 7.44
CA VAL A 159 -1.44 -12.83 6.22
C VAL A 159 -0.94 -14.25 5.91
N PRO A 160 -1.75 -15.28 6.14
CA PRO A 160 -1.33 -16.68 5.96
C PRO A 160 -0.90 -17.06 4.55
N THR A 161 -1.34 -16.31 3.53
CA THR A 161 -0.98 -16.53 2.11
C THR A 161 0.44 -16.05 1.77
N PHE A 162 1.08 -15.25 2.63
CA PHE A 162 2.52 -15.02 2.54
C PHE A 162 3.24 -16.30 2.96
N GLY A 163 3.69 -17.07 1.97
CA GLY A 163 4.49 -18.26 2.24
C GLY A 163 5.75 -17.97 3.07
N PRO A 164 6.39 -19.02 3.61
CA PRO A 164 7.61 -18.89 4.41
C PRO A 164 8.76 -18.26 3.64
#